data_d446155919abc0d3f37ec052f556d2f3
#
_entry.id   d446155919abc0d3f37ec052f556d2f3
#
_cell.length_a   1.000
_cell.length_b   1.000
_cell.length_c   1.000
_cell.angle_alpha   90.00
_cell.angle_beta   90.00
_cell.angle_gamma   90.00
#
_symmetry.space_group_name_H-M   'P 1'
#
loop_
_entity.id
_entity.type
_entity.pdbx_description
1 polymer ?
#
loop_
_entity_poly.entity_id
_entity_poly.type
_entity_poly.pdbx_seq_one_letter_code
_entity_poly.pdbx_strand_id
1 'polypeptide(L)'
;MFAAKLIGPKTFEMIEMPAPEIKTAPPNSIIVKTHRATTCGSDMPFFLGVYSESEHLAPAAFPAHECAGEVVASNSDRFRIGDTVMAQPDAFTGLGEYYMARANFTTHIPSDGDWNKWVMCQPLGTVIWGFRHINTLFHQNVVILGQGGMGLFCTQLAACMGARNIIVVDPIQHRLNVARSLGATHTLNITD
;
A
#
# COMPACT_ATOMS: atom_id res chain seq x y z
N MET A 1 15.35 -11.15 -14.30
CA MET A 1 14.71 -11.12 -12.97
C MET A 1 13.48 -12.01 -12.96
N PHE A 2 13.12 -12.55 -11.81
CA PHE A 2 11.85 -13.23 -11.62
C PHE A 2 10.73 -12.24 -11.33
N ALA A 3 9.53 -12.54 -11.85
CA ALA A 3 8.32 -11.79 -11.60
C ALA A 3 7.10 -12.72 -11.62
N ALA A 4 6.06 -12.38 -10.85
CA ALA A 4 4.78 -13.07 -10.93
C ALA A 4 3.95 -12.47 -12.06
N LYS A 5 3.31 -13.30 -12.87
CA LYS A 5 2.38 -12.89 -13.92
C LYS A 5 1.02 -13.50 -13.67
N LEU A 6 0.00 -12.66 -13.60
CA LEU A 6 -1.38 -13.12 -13.53
C LEU A 6 -1.79 -13.64 -14.90
N ILE A 7 -2.03 -14.95 -15.00
CA ILE A 7 -2.34 -15.65 -16.27
C ILE A 7 -3.81 -16.05 -16.38
N GLY A 8 -4.60 -15.80 -15.36
CA GLY A 8 -6.03 -16.06 -15.30
C GLY A 8 -6.55 -15.84 -13.88
N PRO A 9 -7.87 -15.92 -13.68
CA PRO A 9 -8.46 -15.72 -12.35
C PRO A 9 -7.80 -16.60 -11.29
N LYS A 10 -7.33 -15.98 -10.21
CA LYS A 10 -6.68 -16.62 -9.06
C LYS A 10 -5.40 -17.40 -9.38
N THR A 11 -4.79 -17.17 -10.56
CA THR A 11 -3.66 -17.98 -11.03
C THR A 11 -2.48 -17.10 -11.40
N PHE A 12 -1.39 -17.23 -10.66
CA PHE A 12 -0.09 -16.63 -10.97
C PHE A 12 0.88 -17.69 -11.51
N GLU A 13 1.69 -17.28 -12.48
CA GLU A 13 2.86 -18.01 -12.94
C GLU A 13 4.11 -17.20 -12.63
N MET A 14 5.18 -17.88 -12.18
CA MET A 14 6.50 -17.26 -12.05
C MET A 14 7.20 -17.30 -13.39
N ILE A 15 7.57 -16.12 -13.88
CA ILE A 15 8.26 -15.97 -15.17
C ILE A 15 9.62 -15.32 -14.97
N GLU A 16 10.52 -15.56 -15.93
CA GLU A 16 11.77 -14.83 -16.06
C GLU A 16 11.62 -13.75 -17.13
N MET A 17 12.03 -12.51 -16.81
CA MET A 17 11.94 -11.35 -17.70
C MET A 17 13.15 -10.42 -17.52
N PRO A 18 13.46 -9.55 -18.51
CA PRO A 18 14.47 -8.49 -18.31
C PRO A 18 14.14 -7.59 -17.10
N ALA A 19 15.16 -7.24 -16.35
CA ALA A 19 15.02 -6.20 -15.30
C ALA A 19 14.81 -4.83 -15.95
N PRO A 20 14.10 -3.89 -15.28
CA PRO A 20 13.96 -2.53 -15.76
C PRO A 20 15.34 -1.84 -15.84
N GLU A 21 15.53 -0.99 -16.86
CA GLU A 21 16.79 -0.26 -17.07
C GLU A 21 16.58 1.24 -16.89
N ILE A 22 17.43 1.87 -16.07
CA ILE A 22 17.33 3.31 -15.79
C ILE A 22 17.60 4.17 -17.04
N LYS A 23 18.38 3.65 -18.01
CA LYS A 23 18.71 4.37 -19.24
C LYS A 23 17.50 4.61 -20.15
N THR A 24 16.50 3.73 -20.08
CA THR A 24 15.26 3.85 -20.86
C THR A 24 14.11 4.42 -20.03
N ALA A 25 14.33 4.65 -18.73
CA ALA A 25 13.35 5.20 -17.83
C ALA A 25 13.11 6.71 -18.06
N PRO A 26 11.87 7.19 -17.87
CA PRO A 26 11.59 8.62 -17.89
C PRO A 26 12.43 9.40 -16.85
N PRO A 27 12.62 10.71 -17.03
CA PRO A 27 13.29 11.55 -16.03
C PRO A 27 12.62 11.44 -14.64
N ASN A 28 13.41 11.61 -13.58
CA ASN A 28 12.97 11.48 -12.19
C ASN A 28 12.41 10.08 -11.86
N SER A 29 13.06 9.04 -12.36
CA SER A 29 12.76 7.64 -12.06
C SER A 29 13.86 7.00 -11.21
N ILE A 30 13.48 5.95 -10.52
CA ILE A 30 14.37 5.06 -9.77
C ILE A 30 14.05 3.61 -10.10
N ILE A 31 15.03 2.74 -9.95
CA ILE A 31 14.81 1.29 -9.94
C ILE A 31 15.05 0.81 -8.51
N VAL A 32 14.08 0.08 -8.00
CA VAL A 32 14.08 -0.42 -6.63
C VAL A 32 14.15 -1.94 -6.64
N LYS A 33 15.07 -2.48 -5.84
CA LYS A 33 15.08 -3.91 -5.48
C LYS A 33 14.01 -4.15 -4.43
N THR A 34 13.07 -5.02 -4.73
CA THR A 34 11.93 -5.30 -3.85
C THR A 34 12.37 -6.04 -2.59
N HIS A 35 12.09 -5.49 -1.43
CA HIS A 35 12.24 -6.19 -0.15
C HIS A 35 10.90 -6.65 0.39
N ARG A 36 9.84 -5.84 0.21
CA ARG A 36 8.47 -6.17 0.60
C ARG A 36 7.48 -5.59 -0.40
N ALA A 37 6.47 -6.38 -0.68
CA ALA A 37 5.25 -5.96 -1.38
C ALA A 37 4.06 -6.50 -0.60
N THR A 38 2.98 -5.72 -0.51
CA THR A 38 1.72 -6.13 0.10
C THR A 38 0.60 -6.09 -0.93
N THR A 39 -0.41 -6.91 -0.72
CA THR A 39 -1.62 -6.91 -1.54
C THR A 39 -2.65 -5.95 -0.95
N CYS A 40 -3.20 -5.09 -1.78
CA CYS A 40 -4.27 -4.17 -1.44
C CYS A 40 -5.65 -4.77 -1.78
N GLY A 41 -6.70 -4.29 -1.13
CA GLY A 41 -8.07 -4.65 -1.52
C GLY A 41 -8.41 -4.31 -2.96
N SER A 42 -7.78 -3.29 -3.55
CA SER A 42 -7.93 -2.90 -4.95
C SER A 42 -7.28 -3.88 -5.95
N ASP A 43 -6.37 -4.75 -5.49
CA ASP A 43 -5.76 -5.79 -6.33
C ASP A 43 -6.69 -7.01 -6.48
N MET A 44 -7.62 -7.18 -5.54
CA MET A 44 -8.50 -8.35 -5.47
C MET A 44 -9.41 -8.52 -6.70
N PRO A 45 -10.04 -7.47 -7.26
CA PRO A 45 -10.86 -7.61 -8.46
C PRO A 45 -10.06 -8.17 -9.65
N PHE A 46 -8.80 -7.74 -9.82
CA PHE A 46 -7.91 -8.27 -10.86
C PHE A 46 -7.59 -9.75 -10.61
N PHE A 47 -7.19 -10.08 -9.40
CA PHE A 47 -6.90 -11.45 -9.00
C PHE A 47 -8.11 -12.39 -9.17
N LEU A 48 -9.30 -11.90 -8.87
CA LEU A 48 -10.55 -12.67 -8.99
C LEU A 48 -11.10 -12.75 -10.41
N GLY A 49 -10.56 -11.97 -11.37
CA GLY A 49 -11.06 -11.88 -12.74
C GLY A 49 -12.44 -11.23 -12.83
N VAL A 50 -12.71 -10.23 -11.98
CA VAL A 50 -13.99 -9.48 -11.99
C VAL A 50 -14.02 -8.48 -13.14
N TYR A 51 -12.89 -7.96 -13.57
CA TYR A 51 -12.73 -7.10 -14.73
C TYR A 51 -12.54 -7.95 -16.00
N SER A 52 -13.11 -7.53 -17.11
CA SER A 52 -13.30 -8.27 -18.37
C SER A 52 -12.06 -8.98 -18.96
N GLU A 53 -12.28 -9.81 -19.99
CA GLU A 53 -11.31 -10.68 -20.69
C GLU A 53 -10.01 -9.99 -21.19
N SER A 54 -9.96 -8.65 -21.23
CA SER A 54 -8.76 -7.90 -21.59
C SER A 54 -7.66 -7.90 -20.52
N GLU A 55 -7.93 -8.40 -19.33
CA GLU A 55 -6.97 -8.44 -18.19
C GLU A 55 -5.86 -9.48 -18.33
N HIS A 56 -6.01 -10.43 -19.25
CA HIS A 56 -4.91 -11.32 -19.63
C HIS A 56 -3.73 -10.56 -20.27
N LEU A 57 -3.92 -9.26 -20.56
CA LEU A 57 -2.90 -8.35 -21.08
C LEU A 57 -2.20 -7.55 -19.97
N ALA A 58 -2.52 -7.77 -18.71
CA ALA A 58 -1.84 -7.10 -17.60
C ALA A 58 -0.33 -7.37 -17.66
N PRO A 59 0.51 -6.36 -17.42
CA PRO A 59 1.95 -6.54 -17.45
C PRO A 59 2.40 -7.57 -16.42
N ALA A 60 3.54 -8.20 -16.66
CA ALA A 60 4.20 -9.00 -15.63
C ALA A 60 4.44 -8.17 -14.36
N ALA A 61 4.48 -8.83 -13.22
CA ALA A 61 4.59 -8.21 -11.89
C ALA A 61 3.36 -7.40 -11.41
N PHE A 62 2.26 -7.37 -12.17
CA PHE A 62 0.98 -6.77 -11.77
C PHE A 62 0.09 -7.82 -11.07
N PRO A 63 -0.79 -7.45 -10.11
CA PRO A 63 -0.97 -6.13 -9.48
C PRO A 63 -0.22 -6.05 -8.14
N ALA A 64 0.54 -5.00 -7.92
CA ALA A 64 1.00 -4.59 -6.58
C ALA A 64 1.51 -3.15 -6.62
N HIS A 65 1.07 -2.33 -5.68
CA HIS A 65 1.45 -0.93 -5.61
C HIS A 65 1.91 -0.47 -4.23
N GLU A 66 1.86 -1.33 -3.23
CA GLU A 66 2.35 -1.10 -1.88
C GLU A 66 3.70 -1.83 -1.74
N CYS A 67 4.80 -1.12 -2.06
CA CYS A 67 6.12 -1.73 -2.12
C CYS A 67 7.18 -0.92 -1.37
N ALA A 68 8.12 -1.63 -0.77
CA ALA A 68 9.29 -1.05 -0.14
C ALA A 68 10.56 -1.82 -0.53
N GLY A 69 11.67 -1.12 -0.66
CA GLY A 69 12.91 -1.72 -1.10
C GLY A 69 14.09 -0.75 -1.09
N GLU A 70 15.16 -1.15 -1.75
CA GLU A 70 16.40 -0.40 -1.87
C GLU A 70 16.59 0.11 -3.30
N VAL A 71 16.98 1.37 -3.45
CA VAL A 71 17.29 1.97 -4.75
C VAL A 71 18.57 1.36 -5.30
N VAL A 72 18.50 0.75 -6.49
CA VAL A 72 19.65 0.16 -7.18
C VAL A 72 20.08 0.96 -8.41
N ALA A 73 19.23 1.85 -8.93
CA ALA A 73 19.57 2.81 -9.97
C ALA A 73 18.66 4.04 -9.88
N SER A 74 19.16 5.22 -10.27
CA SER A 74 18.42 6.48 -10.21
C SER A 74 18.87 7.43 -11.31
N ASN A 75 17.91 8.14 -11.92
CA ASN A 75 18.14 9.34 -12.72
C ASN A 75 17.46 10.57 -12.10
N SER A 76 17.19 10.52 -10.79
CA SER A 76 16.58 11.59 -9.99
C SER A 76 17.60 12.20 -9.03
N ASP A 77 17.54 13.52 -8.85
CA ASP A 77 18.36 14.24 -7.86
C ASP A 77 17.94 13.97 -6.41
N ARG A 78 16.74 13.38 -6.20
CA ARG A 78 16.16 13.12 -4.87
C ARG A 78 16.60 11.82 -4.24
N PHE A 79 17.00 10.84 -5.04
CA PHE A 79 17.29 9.48 -4.58
C PHE A 79 18.61 8.98 -5.13
N ARG A 80 19.36 8.26 -4.29
CA ARG A 80 20.68 7.68 -4.62
C ARG A 80 20.63 6.16 -4.45
N ILE A 81 21.57 5.49 -5.11
CA ILE A 81 21.79 4.05 -4.92
C ILE A 81 22.09 3.78 -3.44
N GLY A 82 21.43 2.78 -2.87
CA GLY A 82 21.48 2.40 -1.46
C GLY A 82 20.41 3.06 -0.57
N ASP A 83 19.65 4.05 -1.09
CA ASP A 83 18.53 4.61 -0.32
C ASP A 83 17.45 3.56 -0.08
N THR A 84 16.95 3.52 1.15
CA THR A 84 15.79 2.72 1.52
C THR A 84 14.51 3.53 1.32
N VAL A 85 13.58 2.95 0.58
CA VAL A 85 12.40 3.68 0.13
C VAL A 85 11.12 2.85 0.22
N MET A 86 10.03 3.55 0.49
CA MET A 86 8.69 3.13 0.11
C MET A 86 8.38 3.83 -1.21
N ALA A 87 8.05 3.06 -2.24
CA ALA A 87 7.83 3.58 -3.58
C ALA A 87 6.69 2.83 -4.27
N GLN A 88 5.81 3.58 -4.91
CA GLN A 88 4.76 3.00 -5.73
C GLN A 88 5.33 2.59 -7.08
N PRO A 89 5.27 1.29 -7.45
CA PRO A 89 5.70 0.82 -8.76
C PRO A 89 4.89 1.46 -9.90
N ASP A 90 5.57 1.84 -10.98
CA ASP A 90 4.90 2.26 -12.21
C ASP A 90 4.01 1.12 -12.72
N ALA A 91 2.81 1.46 -13.21
CA ALA A 91 1.80 0.51 -13.66
C ALA A 91 1.46 -0.59 -12.64
N PHE A 92 1.71 -0.36 -11.34
CA PHE A 92 1.46 -1.31 -10.24
C PHE A 92 2.19 -2.65 -10.39
N THR A 93 3.40 -2.63 -10.94
CA THR A 93 4.21 -3.82 -11.25
C THR A 93 5.17 -4.18 -10.11
N GLY A 94 4.67 -4.31 -8.88
CA GLY A 94 5.49 -4.57 -7.70
C GLY A 94 5.77 -6.05 -7.38
N LEU A 95 5.15 -7.01 -8.10
CA LEU A 95 5.35 -8.45 -7.88
C LEU A 95 6.56 -8.98 -8.65
N GLY A 96 7.68 -8.26 -8.61
CA GLY A 96 8.95 -8.64 -9.23
C GLY A 96 10.13 -8.36 -8.31
N GLU A 97 11.30 -8.94 -8.61
CA GLU A 97 12.53 -8.68 -7.85
C GLU A 97 12.98 -7.21 -7.93
N TYR A 98 12.65 -6.55 -9.03
CA TYR A 98 12.92 -5.13 -9.27
C TYR A 98 11.70 -4.47 -9.90
N TYR A 99 11.47 -3.22 -9.55
CA TYR A 99 10.45 -2.39 -10.20
C TYR A 99 10.95 -0.97 -10.44
N MET A 100 10.36 -0.32 -11.43
CA MET A 100 10.58 1.10 -11.68
C MET A 100 9.53 1.91 -10.91
N ALA A 101 9.95 3.03 -10.32
CA ALA A 101 9.06 3.98 -9.67
C ALA A 101 9.45 5.42 -9.99
N ARG A 102 8.48 6.33 -9.86
CA ARG A 102 8.70 7.76 -10.04
C ARG A 102 9.08 8.41 -8.71
N ALA A 103 10.04 9.31 -8.72
CA ALA A 103 10.49 10.02 -7.53
C ALA A 103 9.37 10.77 -6.79
N ASN A 104 8.31 11.17 -7.52
CA ASN A 104 7.15 11.87 -6.92
C ASN A 104 6.24 10.93 -6.11
N PHE A 105 6.30 9.63 -6.36
CA PHE A 105 5.56 8.59 -5.66
C PHE A 105 6.48 7.74 -4.77
N THR A 106 7.58 8.35 -4.34
CA THR A 106 8.61 7.69 -3.53
C THR A 106 8.95 8.55 -2.31
N THR A 107 9.14 7.91 -1.17
CA THR A 107 9.63 8.53 0.06
C THR A 107 10.73 7.69 0.70
N HIS A 108 11.70 8.36 1.34
CA HIS A 108 12.69 7.68 2.16
C HIS A 108 12.02 7.08 3.39
N ILE A 109 12.51 5.92 3.79
CA ILE A 109 12.19 5.26 5.04
C ILE A 109 13.49 4.95 5.80
N PRO A 110 13.46 4.82 7.14
CA PRO A 110 14.66 4.46 7.90
C PRO A 110 15.26 3.13 7.45
N SER A 111 16.60 3.09 7.35
CA SER A 111 17.34 1.90 6.89
C SER A 111 17.44 0.79 7.93
N ASP A 112 17.23 1.11 9.22
CA ASP A 112 17.34 0.23 10.38
C ASP A 112 16.00 -0.33 10.87
N GLY A 113 14.95 -0.14 10.10
CA GLY A 113 13.59 -0.50 10.48
C GLY A 113 13.11 -1.86 9.96
N ASP A 114 11.95 -2.26 10.46
CA ASP A 114 11.25 -3.46 10.02
C ASP A 114 10.49 -3.19 8.70
N TRP A 115 10.93 -3.81 7.64
CA TRP A 115 10.32 -3.70 6.31
C TRP A 115 8.81 -4.01 6.29
N ASN A 116 8.34 -4.91 7.17
CA ASN A 116 6.93 -5.24 7.26
C ASN A 116 6.09 -4.07 7.82
N LYS A 117 6.71 -3.22 8.64
CA LYS A 117 6.09 -1.99 9.13
C LYS A 117 6.17 -0.87 8.11
N TRP A 118 7.36 -0.72 7.48
CA TRP A 118 7.58 0.39 6.55
C TRP A 118 6.75 0.30 5.28
N VAL A 119 6.50 -0.91 4.76
CA VAL A 119 5.62 -1.07 3.59
C VAL A 119 4.20 -0.55 3.86
N MET A 120 3.75 -0.57 5.12
CA MET A 120 2.45 -0.03 5.53
C MET A 120 2.36 1.51 5.47
N CYS A 121 3.47 2.21 5.22
CA CYS A 121 3.46 3.66 5.03
C CYS A 121 2.67 4.07 3.78
N GLN A 122 2.58 3.21 2.76
CA GLN A 122 1.80 3.51 1.55
C GLN A 122 0.30 3.61 1.87
N PRO A 123 -0.39 2.57 2.42
CA PRO A 123 -1.80 2.69 2.76
C PRO A 123 -2.08 3.72 3.87
N LEU A 124 -1.16 3.90 4.82
CA LEU A 124 -1.25 4.97 5.81
C LEU A 124 -1.24 6.35 5.14
N GLY A 125 -0.36 6.57 4.16
CA GLY A 125 -0.30 7.81 3.39
C GLY A 125 -1.61 8.13 2.68
N THR A 126 -2.30 7.12 2.16
CA THR A 126 -3.63 7.25 1.55
C THR A 126 -4.68 7.73 2.57
N VAL A 127 -4.67 7.16 3.77
CA VAL A 127 -5.58 7.58 4.85
C VAL A 127 -5.27 9.01 5.30
N ILE A 128 -3.99 9.36 5.51
CA ILE A 128 -3.56 10.72 5.87
C ILE A 128 -4.02 11.72 4.80
N TRP A 129 -3.87 11.38 3.52
CA TRP A 129 -4.36 12.23 2.43
C TRP A 129 -5.85 12.50 2.53
N GLY A 130 -6.67 11.46 2.77
CA GLY A 130 -8.12 11.61 3.01
C GLY A 130 -8.42 12.54 4.20
N PHE A 131 -7.72 12.34 5.31
CA PHE A 131 -7.92 13.14 6.53
C PHE A 131 -7.52 14.61 6.37
N ARG A 132 -6.59 14.95 5.47
CA ARG A 132 -6.24 16.36 5.17
C ARG A 132 -7.40 17.16 4.57
N HIS A 133 -8.44 16.50 4.04
CA HIS A 133 -9.63 17.14 3.52
C HIS A 133 -10.74 17.31 4.57
N ILE A 134 -10.50 16.84 5.79
CA ILE A 134 -11.40 17.01 6.94
C ILE A 134 -10.89 18.21 7.76
N ASN A 135 -11.77 19.17 8.06
CA ASN A 135 -11.38 20.40 8.74
C ASN A 135 -10.77 20.13 10.13
N THR A 136 -11.51 19.46 11.02
CA THR A 136 -11.03 19.08 12.34
C THR A 136 -11.85 17.92 12.88
N LEU A 137 -11.21 17.05 13.63
CA LEU A 137 -11.87 16.00 14.41
C LEU A 137 -11.88 16.31 15.91
N PHE A 138 -11.22 17.40 16.30
CA PHE A 138 -11.15 17.77 17.71
C PHE A 138 -12.56 17.88 18.30
N HIS A 139 -12.80 17.07 19.35
CA HIS A 139 -14.08 16.99 20.07
C HIS A 139 -15.29 16.55 19.23
N GLN A 140 -15.08 16.00 18.02
CA GLN A 140 -16.14 15.49 17.15
C GLN A 140 -16.49 14.03 17.45
N ASN A 141 -17.70 13.63 17.06
CA ASN A 141 -18.11 12.22 17.04
C ASN A 141 -17.83 11.66 15.64
N VAL A 142 -17.08 10.57 15.56
CA VAL A 142 -16.65 9.94 14.33
C VAL A 142 -17.18 8.53 14.27
N VAL A 143 -17.75 8.12 13.13
CA VAL A 143 -18.16 6.74 12.85
C VAL A 143 -17.27 6.22 11.73
N ILE A 144 -16.68 5.03 11.93
CA ILE A 144 -15.81 4.37 10.95
C ILE A 144 -16.40 2.99 10.64
N LEU A 145 -16.82 2.80 9.40
CA LEU A 145 -17.39 1.57 8.90
C LEU A 145 -16.27 0.68 8.32
N GLY A 146 -16.11 -0.52 8.91
CA GLY A 146 -15.06 -1.48 8.57
C GLY A 146 -13.76 -1.22 9.33
N GLN A 147 -13.21 -2.29 9.95
CA GLN A 147 -11.97 -2.27 10.69
C GLN A 147 -10.91 -3.22 10.06
N GLY A 148 -10.83 -3.19 8.73
CA GLY A 148 -9.65 -3.69 8.01
C GLY A 148 -8.46 -2.73 8.17
N GLY A 149 -7.36 -2.93 7.45
CA GLY A 149 -6.15 -2.12 7.56
C GLY A 149 -6.42 -0.61 7.45
N MET A 150 -7.19 -0.18 6.47
CA MET A 150 -7.57 1.23 6.27
C MET A 150 -8.40 1.77 7.44
N GLY A 151 -9.42 1.02 7.90
CA GLY A 151 -10.25 1.42 9.02
C GLY A 151 -9.47 1.55 10.33
N LEU A 152 -8.53 0.65 10.60
CA LEU A 152 -7.65 0.72 11.76
C LEU A 152 -6.73 1.95 11.71
N PHE A 153 -6.22 2.34 10.54
CA PHE A 153 -5.48 3.61 10.38
C PHE A 153 -6.39 4.82 10.62
N CYS A 154 -7.62 4.80 10.07
CA CYS A 154 -8.60 5.86 10.33
C CYS A 154 -8.89 6.00 11.83
N THR A 155 -9.04 4.88 12.56
CA THR A 155 -9.28 4.87 14.01
C THR A 155 -8.13 5.51 14.77
N GLN A 156 -6.87 5.16 14.45
CA GLN A 156 -5.70 5.76 15.08
C GLN A 156 -5.59 7.25 14.78
N LEU A 157 -5.78 7.67 13.54
CA LEU A 157 -5.70 9.08 13.16
C LEU A 157 -6.82 9.90 13.84
N ALA A 158 -8.03 9.37 13.90
CA ALA A 158 -9.14 10.03 14.60
C ALA A 158 -8.81 10.25 16.10
N ALA A 159 -8.19 9.25 16.74
CA ALA A 159 -7.74 9.37 18.12
C ALA A 159 -6.63 10.43 18.27
N CYS A 160 -5.61 10.41 17.39
CA CYS A 160 -4.53 11.39 17.37
C CYS A 160 -5.04 12.83 17.12
N MET A 161 -6.12 12.98 16.35
CA MET A 161 -6.74 14.27 16.05
C MET A 161 -7.74 14.75 17.13
N GLY A 162 -7.87 14.02 18.24
CA GLY A 162 -8.67 14.43 19.39
C GLY A 162 -10.18 14.27 19.21
N ALA A 163 -10.62 13.30 18.43
CA ALA A 163 -12.04 12.96 18.33
C ALA A 163 -12.60 12.57 19.73
N ARG A 164 -13.81 13.05 20.04
CA ARG A 164 -14.46 12.80 21.33
C ARG A 164 -14.95 11.37 21.44
N ASN A 165 -15.71 10.93 20.45
CA ASN A 165 -16.18 9.56 20.36
C ASN A 165 -15.76 8.99 18.99
N ILE A 166 -15.15 7.79 19.03
CA ILE A 166 -14.74 7.03 17.85
C ILE A 166 -15.52 5.72 17.90
N ILE A 167 -16.58 5.68 17.10
CA ILE A 167 -17.50 4.57 17.01
C ILE A 167 -17.09 3.73 15.80
N VAL A 168 -16.71 2.48 16.02
CA VAL A 168 -16.26 1.60 14.93
C VAL A 168 -17.22 0.43 14.74
N VAL A 169 -17.43 0.06 13.48
CA VAL A 169 -18.38 -0.98 13.08
C VAL A 169 -17.65 -2.01 12.23
N ASP A 170 -17.72 -3.29 12.59
CA ASP A 170 -17.16 -4.41 11.81
C ASP A 170 -17.86 -5.71 12.19
N PRO A 171 -18.10 -6.68 11.27
CA PRO A 171 -18.64 -8.00 11.61
C PRO A 171 -17.63 -8.90 12.33
N ILE A 172 -16.33 -8.57 12.34
CA ILE A 172 -15.28 -9.44 12.88
C ILE A 172 -14.83 -8.93 14.26
N GLN A 173 -15.19 -9.65 15.30
CA GLN A 173 -14.92 -9.27 16.69
C GLN A 173 -13.42 -9.02 16.97
N HIS A 174 -12.51 -9.83 16.39
CA HIS A 174 -11.08 -9.63 16.55
C HIS A 174 -10.64 -8.23 16.08
N ARG A 175 -11.15 -7.75 14.96
CA ARG A 175 -10.85 -6.41 14.43
C ARG A 175 -11.35 -5.30 15.35
N LEU A 176 -12.54 -5.48 15.93
CA LEU A 176 -13.09 -4.54 16.91
C LEU A 176 -12.23 -4.49 18.18
N ASN A 177 -11.69 -5.61 18.62
CA ASN A 177 -10.79 -5.65 19.78
C ASN A 177 -9.47 -4.90 19.48
N VAL A 178 -8.91 -5.08 18.28
CA VAL A 178 -7.72 -4.31 17.83
C VAL A 178 -8.06 -2.81 17.77
N ALA A 179 -9.21 -2.44 17.19
CA ALA A 179 -9.63 -1.04 17.09
C ALA A 179 -9.74 -0.37 18.47
N ARG A 180 -10.21 -1.09 19.49
CA ARG A 180 -10.22 -0.58 20.88
C ARG A 180 -8.83 -0.24 21.40
N SER A 181 -7.84 -1.09 21.14
CA SER A 181 -6.45 -0.82 21.55
C SER A 181 -5.82 0.35 20.80
N LEU A 182 -6.41 0.76 19.67
CA LEU A 182 -5.97 1.85 18.81
C LEU A 182 -6.77 3.15 18.99
N GLY A 183 -7.68 3.20 19.97
CA GLY A 183 -8.37 4.42 20.36
C GLY A 183 -9.88 4.47 20.07
N ALA A 184 -10.49 3.38 19.56
CA ALA A 184 -11.95 3.31 19.44
C ALA A 184 -12.61 3.39 20.83
N THR A 185 -13.54 4.31 21.00
CA THR A 185 -14.30 4.49 22.24
C THR A 185 -15.50 3.55 22.33
N HIS A 186 -16.08 3.23 21.17
CA HIS A 186 -17.24 2.34 21.05
C HIS A 186 -17.03 1.37 19.88
N THR A 187 -17.46 0.12 20.07
CA THR A 187 -17.41 -0.90 19.02
C THR A 187 -18.79 -1.50 18.83
N LEU A 188 -19.19 -1.68 17.59
CA LEU A 188 -20.45 -2.31 17.21
C LEU A 188 -20.16 -3.50 16.28
N ASN A 189 -20.51 -4.69 16.74
CA ASN A 189 -20.53 -5.88 15.90
C ASN A 189 -21.90 -5.96 15.22
N ILE A 190 -21.93 -6.01 13.90
CA ILE A 190 -23.20 -6.03 13.14
C ILE A 190 -23.76 -7.44 12.94
N THR A 191 -23.11 -8.47 13.49
CA THR A 191 -23.57 -9.86 13.46
C THR A 191 -24.18 -10.30 14.78
N ASP A 192 -24.15 -9.46 15.81
CA ASP A 192 -24.71 -9.72 17.13
C ASP A 192 -26.18 -9.31 17.25
#